data_bd2cfd061fb8e1db7f73d5d6ca6f5c6a
#
_entry.id   bd2cfd061fb8e1db7f73d5d6ca6f5c6a
#
_cell.length_a   1.000
_cell.length_b   1.000
_cell.length_c   1.000
_cell.angle_alpha   90.00
_cell.angle_beta   90.00
_cell.angle_gamma   90.00
#
_symmetry.space_group_name_H-M   'P 1'
#
loop_
_entity.id
_entity.type
_entity.pdbx_description
1 polymer ?
#
loop_
_entity_poly.entity_id
_entity_poly.type
_entity_poly.pdbx_seq_one_letter_code
_entity_poly.pdbx_strand_id
1 'polypeptide(L)'
;QGDGDVPTVQGRNVPGIVKKSENSHVLTISTNTNTGTMLNTETNNIPLKAGMYAGGIVGYCEKNSNLIIKNCKNAGNISYADSGSDRSVLLEVYAKSDEIGKKSIPDEGKSIEMHLVGGIISVNLENQVIDHCTNTGSMSGYSGIGGVVGLNAGLIYKCTLSEHFGNAALNYLGGIAGINIGPDGSGASAAKTYAAGTETGTTNVRYSAGTIESCSTQPSKTVSGNSSLGGIVGWNLTDGVVKQNTSYANITASGSYAGGIAGRNSGMIQIPDDKDDTTDRTIEAANGKAIGGIVGINETQGKIEVNAKGSATEVVAVGSGLTVTGETKVGGIAGINEGQIGKESQTADLTCKAKLVRASHGIVGGIVGETKKDILHAVNRCTNITADAGTAGGITAENHSGQTIGNCKNYGNVSSSDGYAAGIAATNEGTIRDCVVSGGSGTGGIKIHSLGEKEIGAVCAINSGTVSGSYPEGNVTLQGDASIFGGVTGRNTGTVAVITLTSMPVIDATKSKLTVGGAVGANEAIITQIVAKDLKFAKFSGYRYLGGITGTNGGSGKTTAGVSDCVYSGTMTEKTGAAGNCYGGIAGINYATLSGCEITKITMEIKGVYTATSTSTAAQKESLASHAGGI
;
A
#
# COMPACT_ATOMS: atom_id res chain seq x y z
N GLN A 1 27.80 -38.13 -11.11
CA GLN A 1 28.13 -39.35 -10.38
C GLN A 1 29.64 -39.50 -10.38
N GLY A 2 30.30 -39.38 -9.22
CA GLY A 2 31.60 -40.01 -9.01
C GLY A 2 31.36 -41.47 -8.70
N ASP A 3 32.36 -42.29 -8.84
CA ASP A 3 32.33 -43.72 -8.51
C ASP A 3 32.18 -43.95 -7.00
N GLY A 4 31.25 -43.36 -6.39
CA GLY A 4 30.86 -43.54 -5.00
C GLY A 4 29.39 -43.86 -4.95
N ASP A 5 29.06 -44.86 -4.18
CA ASP A 5 27.72 -45.34 -3.96
C ASP A 5 26.71 -44.22 -3.81
N VAL A 6 25.71 -44.25 -4.66
CA VAL A 6 24.48 -43.50 -4.46
C VAL A 6 23.90 -43.95 -3.10
N PRO A 7 23.74 -43.09 -2.12
CA PRO A 7 23.13 -43.53 -0.87
C PRO A 7 21.73 -44.01 -1.17
N THR A 8 21.55 -45.31 -1.14
CA THR A 8 20.26 -45.96 -1.27
C THR A 8 19.51 -45.72 0.05
N VAL A 9 18.63 -44.73 0.06
CA VAL A 9 17.66 -44.60 1.13
C VAL A 9 16.62 -45.70 0.90
N GLN A 10 16.75 -46.81 1.64
CA GLN A 10 15.82 -47.91 1.53
C GLN A 10 14.37 -47.45 1.78
N GLY A 11 13.53 -47.72 0.82
CA GLY A 11 12.08 -47.66 0.96
C GLY A 11 11.38 -46.39 0.56
N ARG A 12 12.03 -45.43 -0.10
CA ARG A 12 11.36 -44.22 -0.60
C ARG A 12 11.91 -43.82 -1.96
N ASN A 13 11.04 -43.57 -2.91
CA ASN A 13 11.38 -42.93 -4.15
C ASN A 13 11.77 -41.48 -3.87
N VAL A 14 13.01 -41.24 -3.50
CA VAL A 14 13.62 -39.93 -3.46
C VAL A 14 14.53 -39.83 -4.66
N PRO A 15 14.12 -39.25 -5.76
CA PRO A 15 15.05 -38.91 -6.82
C PRO A 15 15.84 -37.67 -6.38
N GLY A 16 16.68 -37.82 -5.41
CA GLY A 16 17.67 -36.82 -5.07
C GLY A 16 18.91 -37.08 -5.90
N ILE A 17 19.20 -36.23 -6.82
CA ILE A 17 20.50 -36.26 -7.48
C ILE A 17 21.24 -35.05 -7.00
N VAL A 18 22.28 -35.26 -6.20
CA VAL A 18 23.26 -34.20 -6.06
C VAL A 18 24.62 -34.78 -6.04
N LYS A 19 25.42 -34.35 -6.96
CA LYS A 19 26.84 -34.48 -6.90
C LYS A 19 27.48 -33.11 -6.72
N LYS A 20 28.46 -33.05 -5.83
CA LYS A 20 29.44 -31.98 -5.75
C LYS A 20 30.08 -31.78 -7.14
N SER A 21 29.84 -30.63 -7.76
CA SER A 21 30.55 -30.23 -8.97
C SER A 21 31.83 -29.51 -8.54
N GLU A 22 32.94 -30.14 -8.73
CA GLU A 22 34.25 -29.49 -8.67
C GLU A 22 34.56 -28.93 -10.06
N ASN A 23 34.77 -27.61 -10.15
CA ASN A 23 35.15 -26.85 -11.34
C ASN A 23 34.05 -26.49 -12.36
N SER A 24 33.89 -25.24 -12.56
CA SER A 24 33.35 -24.41 -13.69
C SER A 24 32.40 -25.03 -14.74
N HIS A 25 31.89 -26.22 -14.56
CA HIS A 25 30.93 -26.83 -15.46
C HIS A 25 29.52 -26.57 -15.01
N VAL A 26 28.65 -26.20 -15.96
CA VAL A 26 27.21 -26.02 -15.71
C VAL A 26 26.59 -27.39 -15.46
N LEU A 27 26.07 -27.60 -14.23
CA LEU A 27 25.24 -28.75 -13.93
C LEU A 27 23.78 -28.41 -14.24
N THR A 28 23.18 -29.13 -15.17
CA THR A 28 21.76 -28.96 -15.48
C THR A 28 20.97 -30.17 -14.99
N ILE A 29 19.95 -29.90 -14.16
CA ILE A 29 18.93 -30.88 -13.78
C ILE A 29 17.65 -30.49 -14.48
N SER A 30 17.10 -31.37 -15.31
CA SER A 30 15.91 -31.09 -16.11
C SER A 30 14.93 -32.25 -16.12
N THR A 31 13.63 -31.92 -16.24
CA THR A 31 12.56 -32.88 -16.41
C THR A 31 12.48 -33.94 -15.30
N ASN A 32 12.67 -33.53 -14.06
CA ASN A 32 12.60 -34.42 -12.90
C ASN A 32 11.31 -34.19 -12.10
N THR A 33 10.69 -35.26 -11.62
CA THR A 33 9.48 -35.21 -10.79
C THR A 33 9.71 -35.97 -9.49
N ASN A 34 9.55 -35.31 -8.37
CA ASN A 34 9.50 -35.90 -7.03
C ASN A 34 8.06 -36.13 -6.61
N THR A 35 7.69 -37.35 -6.29
CA THR A 35 6.34 -37.74 -5.80
C THR A 35 6.38 -38.26 -4.36
N GLY A 36 7.56 -38.37 -3.75
CA GLY A 36 7.73 -38.82 -2.38
C GLY A 36 7.36 -37.76 -1.35
N THR A 37 7.21 -38.18 -0.09
CA THR A 37 7.04 -37.30 1.06
C THR A 37 8.37 -37.23 1.82
N MET A 38 8.87 -36.00 2.05
CA MET A 38 10.03 -35.77 2.91
C MET A 38 9.53 -35.38 4.30
N LEU A 39 9.82 -36.23 5.27
CA LEU A 39 9.50 -36.00 6.70
C LEU A 39 10.82 -35.89 7.46
N ASN A 40 11.03 -34.83 8.21
CA ASN A 40 11.99 -34.80 9.28
C ASN A 40 11.22 -34.85 10.61
N THR A 41 11.32 -36.00 11.27
CA THR A 41 10.84 -36.14 12.66
C THR A 41 12.06 -36.44 13.51
N GLU A 42 12.26 -35.77 14.61
CA GLU A 42 13.39 -35.96 15.54
C GLU A 42 13.52 -37.38 16.12
N THR A 43 12.54 -38.22 15.92
CA THR A 43 12.54 -39.61 16.42
C THR A 43 13.44 -40.56 15.65
N ASN A 44 13.99 -40.17 14.52
CA ASN A 44 14.97 -40.98 13.82
C ASN A 44 16.36 -40.38 14.00
N ASN A 45 17.14 -40.92 14.89
CA ASN A 45 18.54 -40.69 15.28
C ASN A 45 19.54 -40.42 14.11
N ILE A 46 19.20 -39.60 13.17
CA ILE A 46 20.16 -39.01 12.24
C ILE A 46 20.51 -37.65 12.84
N PRO A 47 21.72 -37.47 13.39
CA PRO A 47 22.13 -36.16 13.89
C PRO A 47 22.36 -35.25 12.69
N LEU A 48 21.30 -34.57 12.23
CA LEU A 48 21.43 -33.38 11.41
C LEU A 48 21.90 -32.27 12.35
N LYS A 49 23.19 -32.28 12.67
CA LYS A 49 23.82 -31.17 13.36
C LYS A 49 23.72 -29.95 12.47
N ALA A 50 23.09 -28.94 13.01
CA ALA A 50 23.19 -27.55 12.62
C ALA A 50 22.62 -27.18 11.24
N GLY A 51 21.46 -26.50 11.20
CA GLY A 51 20.88 -25.87 10.05
C GLY A 51 20.30 -26.84 9.02
N MET A 52 18.98 -26.89 8.96
CA MET A 52 18.38 -27.81 8.02
C MET A 52 18.11 -27.13 6.68
N TYR A 53 18.63 -27.74 5.64
CA TYR A 53 18.32 -27.43 4.26
C TYR A 53 17.41 -28.52 3.69
N ALA A 54 16.18 -28.18 3.35
CA ALA A 54 15.27 -29.13 2.74
C ALA A 54 14.83 -28.60 1.36
N GLY A 55 15.03 -29.38 0.32
CA GLY A 55 14.59 -29.11 -1.03
C GLY A 55 13.98 -30.35 -1.65
N GLY A 56 12.83 -30.20 -2.34
CA GLY A 56 12.13 -31.32 -2.96
C GLY A 56 12.91 -32.01 -4.09
N ILE A 57 13.79 -31.29 -4.76
CA ILE A 57 14.65 -31.80 -5.83
C ILE A 57 16.13 -31.78 -5.41
N VAL A 58 16.59 -30.66 -4.83
CA VAL A 58 17.97 -30.49 -4.38
C VAL A 58 17.95 -29.93 -2.97
N GLY A 59 18.65 -30.54 -2.01
CA GLY A 59 18.77 -30.01 -0.65
C GLY A 59 19.60 -28.72 -0.63
N TYR A 60 20.85 -28.79 -1.07
CA TYR A 60 21.79 -27.66 -1.11
C TYR A 60 22.83 -27.86 -2.21
N CYS A 61 23.31 -26.77 -2.80
CA CYS A 61 24.42 -26.79 -3.75
C CYS A 61 25.46 -25.74 -3.37
N GLU A 62 26.76 -26.10 -3.48
CA GLU A 62 27.87 -25.24 -3.04
C GLU A 62 27.98 -23.94 -3.85
N LYS A 63 28.53 -22.89 -3.25
CA LYS A 63 28.62 -21.51 -3.75
C LYS A 63 29.22 -21.38 -5.17
N ASN A 64 30.25 -22.15 -5.50
CA ASN A 64 30.97 -22.04 -6.78
C ASN A 64 30.35 -22.90 -7.90
N SER A 65 29.20 -23.50 -7.70
CA SER A 65 28.55 -24.32 -8.72
C SER A 65 27.62 -23.45 -9.60
N ASN A 66 27.80 -23.54 -10.91
CA ASN A 66 26.85 -23.01 -11.88
C ASN A 66 25.71 -24.02 -12.06
N LEU A 67 24.80 -24.08 -11.07
CA LEU A 67 23.67 -25.00 -11.11
C LEU A 67 22.50 -24.40 -11.90
N ILE A 68 21.94 -25.17 -12.83
CA ILE A 68 20.68 -24.86 -13.50
C ILE A 68 19.70 -26.00 -13.22
N ILE A 69 18.60 -25.68 -12.55
CA ILE A 69 17.46 -26.60 -12.37
C ILE A 69 16.33 -26.09 -13.25
N LYS A 70 15.90 -26.88 -14.23
CA LYS A 70 14.83 -26.44 -15.13
C LYS A 70 13.81 -27.54 -15.42
N ASN A 71 12.56 -27.12 -15.67
CA ASN A 71 11.44 -28.01 -16.00
C ASN A 71 11.21 -29.12 -14.96
N CYS A 72 11.56 -28.86 -13.70
CA CYS A 72 11.41 -29.83 -12.63
C CYS A 72 10.12 -29.62 -11.85
N LYS A 73 9.54 -30.71 -11.36
CA LYS A 73 8.31 -30.68 -10.57
C LYS A 73 8.50 -31.41 -9.25
N ASN A 74 8.21 -30.73 -8.16
CA ASN A 74 8.01 -31.38 -6.87
C ASN A 74 6.50 -31.63 -6.66
N ALA A 75 6.12 -32.88 -6.45
CA ALA A 75 4.78 -33.28 -6.05
C ALA A 75 4.79 -33.95 -4.66
N GLY A 76 5.96 -34.10 -4.05
CA GLY A 76 6.12 -34.64 -2.71
C GLY A 76 5.93 -33.58 -1.64
N ASN A 77 5.31 -33.97 -0.53
CA ASN A 77 5.16 -33.09 0.63
C ASN A 77 6.48 -32.97 1.39
N ILE A 78 6.77 -31.77 1.87
CA ILE A 78 7.92 -31.49 2.72
C ILE A 78 7.38 -31.01 4.07
N SER A 79 7.66 -31.74 5.15
CA SER A 79 7.31 -31.31 6.49
C SER A 79 8.52 -31.35 7.40
N TYR A 80 8.65 -30.30 8.19
CA TYR A 80 9.62 -30.18 9.24
C TYR A 80 8.90 -30.03 10.57
N ALA A 81 9.22 -30.92 11.52
CA ALA A 81 8.76 -30.81 12.89
C ALA A 81 9.98 -30.49 13.76
N ASP A 82 9.97 -29.33 14.43
CA ASP A 82 10.97 -28.94 15.42
C ASP A 82 10.51 -29.33 16.82
N SER A 83 11.36 -30.01 17.58
CA SER A 83 11.14 -30.27 18.99
C SER A 83 12.01 -29.41 19.92
N GLY A 84 12.75 -28.48 19.43
CA GLY A 84 13.25 -27.37 20.21
C GLY A 84 14.71 -27.21 20.42
N SER A 85 15.56 -26.57 20.38
CA SER A 85 16.75 -26.03 21.07
C SER A 85 18.02 -25.71 20.29
N ASP A 86 18.15 -26.09 19.02
CA ASP A 86 19.39 -25.77 18.29
C ASP A 86 19.13 -24.92 17.04
N ARG A 87 18.95 -23.62 17.26
CA ARG A 87 18.40 -22.65 16.32
C ARG A 87 19.41 -21.67 15.71
N SER A 88 20.70 -21.84 15.98
CA SER A 88 21.73 -20.80 15.73
C SER A 88 22.46 -20.86 14.38
N VAL A 89 22.06 -21.70 13.43
CA VAL A 89 22.93 -22.18 12.37
C VAL A 89 22.92 -21.39 11.08
N LEU A 90 21.90 -20.63 10.80
CA LEU A 90 21.77 -19.93 9.50
C LEU A 90 22.64 -18.69 9.33
N LEU A 91 22.92 -18.00 10.41
CA LEU A 91 23.90 -16.91 10.38
C LEU A 91 25.31 -17.42 10.05
N GLU A 92 25.66 -18.68 10.38
CA GLU A 92 26.97 -19.23 10.06
C GLU A 92 27.17 -19.54 8.57
N VAL A 93 26.16 -19.94 7.83
CA VAL A 93 26.31 -20.14 6.37
C VAL A 93 26.43 -18.80 5.66
N TYR A 94 25.74 -17.78 6.13
CA TYR A 94 25.90 -16.40 5.68
C TYR A 94 27.20 -15.77 6.15
N ALA A 95 27.64 -16.03 7.40
CA ALA A 95 28.86 -15.49 7.97
C ALA A 95 30.14 -16.17 7.45
N LYS A 96 30.05 -17.41 6.99
CA LYS A 96 31.19 -18.13 6.40
C LYS A 96 31.39 -17.90 4.90
N SER A 97 30.42 -17.31 4.21
CA SER A 97 30.66 -16.72 2.90
C SER A 97 31.19 -15.30 3.14
N ASP A 98 32.50 -15.09 3.05
CA ASP A 98 33.18 -13.82 3.36
C ASP A 98 32.64 -12.58 2.66
N GLU A 99 31.66 -12.72 1.77
CA GLU A 99 31.03 -11.66 0.98
C GLU A 99 29.56 -11.39 1.33
N ILE A 100 28.82 -12.35 1.88
CA ILE A 100 27.40 -12.19 2.26
C ILE A 100 27.24 -11.92 3.76
N GLY A 101 28.22 -12.30 4.57
CA GLY A 101 28.17 -12.30 6.03
C GLY A 101 28.22 -10.94 6.73
N LYS A 102 28.29 -9.83 6.01
CA LYS A 102 28.40 -8.49 6.63
C LYS A 102 27.13 -7.66 6.61
N LYS A 103 26.07 -8.11 5.95
CA LYS A 103 24.75 -7.47 6.10
C LYS A 103 24.05 -8.06 7.32
N SER A 104 24.12 -7.33 8.42
CA SER A 104 23.22 -7.56 9.55
C SER A 104 21.78 -7.53 9.02
N ILE A 105 21.08 -8.63 9.16
CA ILE A 105 19.62 -8.63 8.99
C ILE A 105 19.10 -7.71 10.09
N PRO A 106 18.55 -6.53 9.77
CA PRO A 106 18.12 -5.59 10.79
C PRO A 106 16.79 -6.07 11.35
N ASP A 107 16.84 -6.87 12.38
CA ASP A 107 15.69 -7.10 13.22
C ASP A 107 16.13 -7.02 14.68
N GLU A 108 15.98 -5.85 15.27
CA GLU A 108 16.04 -5.54 16.71
C GLU A 108 17.16 -6.22 17.54
N GLY A 109 18.31 -6.50 16.93
CA GLY A 109 19.46 -7.09 17.65
C GLY A 109 19.29 -8.54 18.08
N LYS A 110 18.31 -9.26 17.54
CA LYS A 110 18.10 -10.69 17.79
C LYS A 110 18.60 -11.52 16.61
N SER A 111 19.28 -12.62 16.89
CA SER A 111 19.59 -13.64 15.88
C SER A 111 18.29 -14.25 15.38
N ILE A 112 18.02 -14.12 14.06
CA ILE A 112 16.86 -14.75 13.44
C ILE A 112 17.19 -16.20 13.16
N GLU A 113 16.49 -17.07 13.79
CA GLU A 113 16.60 -18.51 13.61
C GLU A 113 15.77 -18.93 12.42
N MET A 114 16.37 -19.51 11.39
CA MET A 114 15.69 -19.89 10.15
C MET A 114 16.01 -21.33 9.76
N HIS A 115 14.99 -22.02 9.28
CA HIS A 115 15.11 -23.30 8.60
C HIS A 115 14.71 -23.10 7.16
N LEU A 116 15.66 -23.20 6.23
CA LEU A 116 15.43 -22.94 4.82
C LEU A 116 14.82 -24.14 4.13
N VAL A 117 13.57 -23.98 3.72
CA VAL A 117 12.81 -25.03 3.03
C VAL A 117 12.33 -24.50 1.68
N GLY A 118 12.65 -25.21 0.61
CA GLY A 118 12.20 -24.90 -0.74
C GLY A 118 11.56 -26.11 -1.42
N GLY A 119 10.46 -25.90 -2.13
CA GLY A 119 9.81 -26.97 -2.88
C GLY A 119 10.72 -27.59 -3.95
N ILE A 120 11.70 -26.85 -4.47
CA ILE A 120 12.68 -27.32 -5.44
C ILE A 120 14.08 -27.39 -4.82
N ILE A 121 14.57 -26.30 -4.23
CA ILE A 121 15.87 -26.24 -3.56
C ILE A 121 15.79 -25.36 -2.30
N SER A 122 16.54 -25.68 -1.25
CA SER A 122 16.56 -24.87 -0.04
C SER A 122 17.22 -23.51 -0.25
N VAL A 123 18.37 -23.47 -0.93
CA VAL A 123 19.16 -22.25 -1.19
C VAL A 123 19.58 -22.21 -2.65
N ASN A 124 19.24 -21.12 -3.32
CA ASN A 124 19.69 -20.78 -4.68
C ASN A 124 20.75 -19.68 -4.60
N LEU A 125 21.99 -20.00 -4.86
CA LEU A 125 23.13 -19.08 -4.73
C LEU A 125 23.36 -18.23 -5.98
N GLU A 126 24.24 -17.25 -5.92
CA GLU A 126 24.41 -16.17 -6.90
C GLU A 126 24.53 -16.59 -8.38
N ASN A 127 25.18 -17.69 -8.69
CA ASN A 127 25.38 -18.16 -10.08
C ASN A 127 24.41 -19.28 -10.48
N GLN A 128 23.40 -19.51 -9.66
CA GLN A 128 22.46 -20.61 -9.85
C GLN A 128 21.15 -20.11 -10.43
N VAL A 129 20.50 -20.93 -11.22
CA VAL A 129 19.26 -20.62 -11.93
C VAL A 129 18.23 -21.72 -11.71
N ILE A 130 17.05 -21.31 -11.31
CA ILE A 130 15.85 -22.17 -11.24
C ILE A 130 14.87 -21.67 -12.31
N ASP A 131 14.60 -22.51 -13.30
CA ASP A 131 13.85 -22.13 -14.50
C ASP A 131 12.67 -23.07 -14.77
N HIS A 132 11.45 -22.54 -14.99
CA HIS A 132 10.24 -23.29 -15.31
C HIS A 132 9.95 -24.47 -14.36
N CYS A 133 10.24 -24.32 -13.08
CA CYS A 133 9.98 -25.35 -12.08
C CYS A 133 8.64 -25.13 -11.39
N THR A 134 8.00 -26.23 -10.98
CA THR A 134 6.67 -26.21 -10.35
C THR A 134 6.69 -26.98 -9.03
N ASN A 135 6.13 -26.40 -7.98
CA ASN A 135 5.84 -27.14 -6.76
C ASN A 135 4.33 -27.36 -6.62
N THR A 136 3.93 -28.61 -6.52
CA THR A 136 2.54 -29.06 -6.23
C THR A 136 2.46 -29.84 -4.93
N GLY A 137 3.57 -29.99 -4.19
CA GLY A 137 3.61 -30.61 -2.87
C GLY A 137 3.32 -29.59 -1.78
N SER A 138 2.63 -30.02 -0.72
CA SER A 138 2.44 -29.21 0.47
C SER A 138 3.76 -29.07 1.24
N MET A 139 3.91 -27.93 1.92
CA MET A 139 5.11 -27.66 2.70
C MET A 139 4.73 -27.12 4.06
N SER A 140 5.45 -27.57 5.07
CA SER A 140 5.37 -27.04 6.43
C SER A 140 6.78 -26.97 7.04
N GLY A 141 7.02 -26.00 7.88
CA GLY A 141 8.32 -25.76 8.52
C GLY A 141 8.20 -24.64 9.52
N TYR A 142 9.31 -24.10 9.98
CA TYR A 142 9.33 -23.11 11.05
C TYR A 142 9.49 -21.67 10.53
N SER A 143 10.40 -21.43 9.57
CA SER A 143 10.72 -20.08 9.07
C SER A 143 11.56 -20.17 7.80
N GLY A 144 11.54 -19.14 6.94
CA GLY A 144 12.35 -19.11 5.72
C GLY A 144 11.89 -20.12 4.65
N ILE A 145 10.58 -20.21 4.40
CA ILE A 145 9.99 -21.20 3.52
C ILE A 145 9.52 -20.55 2.23
N GLY A 146 9.96 -21.11 1.10
CA GLY A 146 9.48 -20.73 -0.22
C GLY A 146 8.88 -21.89 -0.98
N GLY A 147 7.79 -21.66 -1.69
CA GLY A 147 7.16 -22.67 -2.52
C GLY A 147 8.10 -23.30 -3.54
N VAL A 148 9.14 -22.57 -3.95
CA VAL A 148 10.19 -23.03 -4.86
C VAL A 148 11.56 -23.04 -4.17
N VAL A 149 11.91 -21.94 -3.51
CA VAL A 149 13.25 -21.75 -2.91
C VAL A 149 13.12 -21.17 -1.50
N GLY A 150 13.81 -21.74 -0.52
CA GLY A 150 13.85 -21.19 0.85
C GLY A 150 14.53 -19.81 0.88
N LEU A 151 15.76 -19.71 0.35
CA LEU A 151 16.51 -18.48 0.21
C LEU A 151 17.07 -18.34 -1.21
N ASN A 152 16.79 -17.22 -1.86
CA ASN A 152 17.26 -16.91 -3.20
C ASN A 152 18.30 -15.79 -3.19
N ALA A 153 19.49 -16.11 -3.72
CA ALA A 153 20.53 -15.16 -4.10
C ALA A 153 20.91 -15.26 -5.60
N GLY A 154 20.25 -16.15 -6.35
CA GLY A 154 20.42 -16.38 -7.78
C GLY A 154 19.24 -15.84 -8.62
N LEU A 155 18.95 -16.54 -9.71
CA LEU A 155 17.78 -16.28 -10.56
C LEU A 155 16.71 -17.36 -10.34
N ILE A 156 15.47 -16.92 -10.09
CA ILE A 156 14.27 -17.76 -10.21
C ILE A 156 13.45 -17.18 -11.37
N TYR A 157 13.18 -17.99 -12.38
CA TYR A 157 12.52 -17.55 -13.60
C TYR A 157 11.34 -18.48 -13.97
N LYS A 158 10.16 -17.91 -14.20
CA LYS A 158 8.94 -18.62 -14.63
C LYS A 158 8.58 -19.86 -13.79
N CYS A 159 8.81 -19.81 -12.50
CA CYS A 159 8.45 -20.88 -11.58
C CYS A 159 7.05 -20.68 -11.00
N THR A 160 6.41 -21.79 -10.59
CA THR A 160 5.01 -21.75 -10.13
C THR A 160 4.82 -22.55 -8.83
N LEU A 161 4.07 -21.96 -7.90
CA LEU A 161 3.46 -22.68 -6.77
C LEU A 161 2.02 -23.02 -7.11
N SER A 162 1.67 -24.29 -7.02
CA SER A 162 0.33 -24.80 -7.34
C SER A 162 -0.34 -25.53 -6.17
N GLU A 163 0.06 -25.27 -4.92
CA GLU A 163 -0.50 -25.91 -3.73
C GLU A 163 -0.62 -24.94 -2.55
N HIS A 164 -1.46 -25.28 -1.58
CA HIS A 164 -1.52 -24.60 -0.29
C HIS A 164 -0.27 -24.89 0.52
N PHE A 165 0.27 -23.89 1.20
CA PHE A 165 1.36 -24.14 2.12
C PHE A 165 1.40 -23.17 3.30
N GLY A 166 2.09 -23.60 4.36
CA GLY A 166 2.27 -22.86 5.58
C GLY A 166 1.51 -23.45 6.77
N ASN A 167 1.74 -22.83 7.91
CA ASN A 167 1.00 -23.08 9.15
C ASN A 167 1.10 -21.83 10.07
N ALA A 168 0.26 -21.72 11.09
CA ALA A 168 0.09 -20.51 11.89
C ALA A 168 1.35 -20.03 12.65
N ALA A 169 2.37 -20.87 12.82
CA ALA A 169 3.59 -20.54 13.56
C ALA A 169 4.77 -20.04 12.71
N LEU A 170 4.57 -19.87 11.39
CA LEU A 170 5.66 -19.63 10.45
C LEU A 170 5.88 -18.15 10.17
N ASN A 171 7.16 -17.78 9.96
CA ASN A 171 7.59 -16.45 9.54
C ASN A 171 8.42 -16.53 8.25
N TYR A 172 8.45 -15.43 7.46
CA TYR A 172 9.19 -15.31 6.20
C TYR A 172 8.77 -16.38 5.19
N LEU A 173 7.48 -16.39 4.86
CA LEU A 173 6.91 -17.31 3.89
C LEU A 173 6.61 -16.59 2.57
N GLY A 174 7.07 -17.19 1.47
CA GLY A 174 6.77 -16.71 0.14
C GLY A 174 6.29 -17.85 -0.79
N GLY A 175 5.29 -17.58 -1.59
CA GLY A 175 4.79 -18.57 -2.55
C GLY A 175 5.88 -19.06 -3.51
N ILE A 176 6.92 -18.26 -3.76
CA ILE A 176 8.08 -18.63 -4.59
C ILE A 176 9.34 -18.73 -3.72
N ALA A 177 9.69 -17.68 -2.98
CA ALA A 177 10.87 -17.70 -2.12
C ALA A 177 10.55 -17.25 -0.70
N GLY A 178 11.10 -17.88 0.32
CA GLY A 178 11.00 -17.41 1.71
C GLY A 178 11.70 -16.07 1.86
N ILE A 179 12.95 -15.99 1.41
CA ILE A 179 13.79 -14.80 1.44
C ILE A 179 14.44 -14.60 0.08
N ASN A 180 14.51 -13.36 -0.39
CA ASN A 180 15.25 -12.96 -1.59
C ASN A 180 16.30 -11.93 -1.22
N ILE A 181 17.54 -12.13 -1.63
CA ILE A 181 18.66 -11.25 -1.27
C ILE A 181 19.46 -10.87 -2.50
N GLY A 182 19.68 -9.59 -2.71
CA GLY A 182 20.56 -9.07 -3.74
C GLY A 182 22.05 -9.21 -3.41
N PRO A 183 22.92 -8.73 -4.30
CA PRO A 183 24.36 -8.69 -4.05
C PRO A 183 24.67 -7.81 -2.84
N ASP A 184 25.77 -8.06 -2.18
CA ASP A 184 26.14 -7.49 -0.87
C ASP A 184 26.43 -5.98 -0.80
N GLY A 185 26.03 -5.19 -1.80
CA GLY A 185 26.20 -3.73 -1.82
C GLY A 185 27.63 -3.25 -2.05
N SER A 186 28.61 -4.14 -2.27
CA SER A 186 30.00 -3.79 -2.58
C SER A 186 30.23 -3.40 -4.06
N GLY A 187 29.16 -3.27 -4.80
CA GLY A 187 29.10 -2.94 -6.22
C GLY A 187 28.03 -3.79 -6.89
N ALA A 188 27.24 -3.17 -7.74
CA ALA A 188 26.25 -3.91 -8.51
C ALA A 188 26.92 -5.14 -9.13
N SER A 189 26.50 -6.34 -8.72
CA SER A 189 26.89 -7.57 -9.42
C SER A 189 26.65 -7.34 -10.91
N ALA A 190 27.67 -7.50 -11.73
CA ALA A 190 27.55 -7.25 -13.15
C ALA A 190 26.34 -8.02 -13.67
N ALA A 191 25.45 -7.34 -14.38
CA ALA A 191 24.23 -7.97 -14.88
C ALA A 191 24.61 -9.19 -15.72
N LYS A 192 24.10 -10.35 -15.33
CA LYS A 192 24.31 -11.64 -15.98
C LYS A 192 23.23 -11.87 -17.03
N THR A 193 23.49 -12.73 -17.98
CA THR A 193 22.52 -13.13 -18.98
C THR A 193 22.32 -14.64 -18.92
N TYR A 194 21.07 -15.05 -18.74
CA TYR A 194 20.66 -16.45 -18.84
C TYR A 194 19.87 -16.65 -20.13
N ALA A 195 20.30 -17.62 -20.94
CA ALA A 195 19.59 -18.02 -22.15
C ALA A 195 18.48 -19.03 -21.80
N ALA A 196 17.29 -18.53 -21.50
CA ALA A 196 16.14 -19.38 -21.24
C ALA A 196 15.63 -20.00 -22.55
N GLY A 197 15.69 -21.31 -22.67
CA GLY A 197 15.12 -22.05 -23.80
C GLY A 197 13.59 -22.04 -23.70
N THR A 198 12.92 -21.71 -24.81
CA THR A 198 11.47 -21.81 -24.98
C THR A 198 11.14 -22.75 -26.13
N GLU A 199 9.90 -23.24 -26.25
CA GLU A 199 9.46 -24.05 -27.40
C GLU A 199 9.61 -23.30 -28.73
N THR A 200 9.61 -21.97 -28.69
CA THR A 200 9.69 -21.09 -29.87
C THR A 200 11.04 -20.40 -30.06
N GLY A 201 12.04 -20.73 -29.22
CA GLY A 201 13.36 -20.12 -29.31
C GLY A 201 14.05 -19.90 -27.94
N THR A 202 15.01 -18.98 -27.91
CA THR A 202 15.76 -18.62 -26.71
C THR A 202 15.49 -17.18 -26.31
N THR A 203 15.09 -16.97 -25.07
CA THR A 203 14.95 -15.63 -24.50
C THR A 203 16.16 -15.33 -23.59
N ASN A 204 16.84 -14.23 -23.85
CA ASN A 204 17.94 -13.78 -22.99
C ASN A 204 17.40 -13.00 -21.78
N VAL A 205 17.48 -13.59 -20.59
CA VAL A 205 17.07 -12.99 -19.33
C VAL A 205 18.25 -12.29 -18.68
N ARG A 206 18.20 -10.94 -18.59
CA ARG A 206 19.20 -10.20 -17.80
C ARG A 206 18.77 -10.17 -16.35
N TYR A 207 19.68 -10.55 -15.48
CA TYR A 207 19.43 -10.57 -14.03
C TYR A 207 20.65 -10.13 -13.24
N SER A 208 20.42 -9.66 -12.03
CA SER A 208 21.42 -9.51 -10.97
C SER A 208 21.23 -10.64 -9.95
N ALA A 209 22.14 -10.79 -9.01
CA ALA A 209 21.94 -11.69 -7.88
C ALA A 209 20.62 -11.36 -7.15
N GLY A 210 19.92 -12.37 -6.66
CA GLY A 210 18.65 -12.22 -5.96
C GLY A 210 17.51 -11.72 -6.85
N THR A 211 17.36 -12.27 -8.06
CA THR A 211 16.26 -11.93 -8.97
C THR A 211 15.17 -13.00 -8.96
N ILE A 212 13.92 -12.58 -8.78
CA ILE A 212 12.72 -13.41 -8.99
C ILE A 212 11.91 -12.77 -10.12
N GLU A 213 11.72 -13.47 -11.24
CA GLU A 213 11.13 -12.91 -12.44
C GLU A 213 10.10 -13.84 -13.09
N SER A 214 8.95 -13.27 -13.47
CA SER A 214 7.88 -13.95 -14.21
C SER A 214 7.33 -15.21 -13.52
N CYS A 215 7.42 -15.27 -12.20
CA CYS A 215 6.90 -16.38 -11.39
C CYS A 215 5.45 -16.12 -10.97
N SER A 216 4.73 -17.19 -10.64
CA SER A 216 3.33 -17.07 -10.24
C SER A 216 2.91 -18.05 -9.16
N THR A 217 1.86 -17.69 -8.42
CA THR A 217 1.09 -18.61 -7.58
C THR A 217 -0.26 -18.86 -8.21
N GLN A 218 -0.84 -20.04 -8.00
CA GLN A 218 -2.12 -20.41 -8.63
C GLN A 218 -3.32 -19.86 -7.85
N PRO A 219 -4.45 -19.59 -8.52
CA PRO A 219 -5.70 -19.18 -7.89
C PRO A 219 -6.21 -20.21 -6.88
N SER A 220 -6.98 -19.74 -5.90
CA SER A 220 -7.59 -20.53 -4.83
C SER A 220 -6.60 -21.29 -3.93
N LYS A 221 -5.30 -21.02 -4.06
CA LYS A 221 -4.27 -21.51 -3.13
C LYS A 221 -4.06 -20.53 -2.01
N THR A 222 -3.52 -20.98 -0.89
CA THR A 222 -3.31 -20.14 0.30
C THR A 222 -1.87 -20.24 0.78
N VAL A 223 -1.27 -19.09 1.07
CA VAL A 223 -0.05 -18.96 1.85
C VAL A 223 -0.46 -18.51 3.24
N SER A 224 -0.27 -19.38 4.25
CA SER A 224 -0.70 -19.09 5.62
C SER A 224 0.44 -19.18 6.63
N GLY A 225 0.46 -18.27 7.60
CA GLY A 225 1.52 -18.23 8.61
C GLY A 225 1.36 -17.08 9.59
N ASN A 226 2.42 -16.79 10.35
CA ASN A 226 2.38 -15.74 11.35
C ASN A 226 2.74 -14.38 10.76
N SER A 227 3.97 -14.16 10.32
CA SER A 227 4.45 -12.83 9.95
C SER A 227 5.35 -12.85 8.71
N SER A 228 5.43 -11.72 8.00
CA SER A 228 6.22 -11.56 6.79
C SER A 228 5.84 -12.55 5.69
N LEU A 229 4.54 -12.54 5.36
CA LEU A 229 3.96 -13.41 4.35
C LEU A 229 3.80 -12.66 3.02
N GLY A 230 4.27 -13.28 1.94
CA GLY A 230 4.08 -12.77 0.59
C GLY A 230 3.63 -13.85 -0.39
N GLY A 231 2.80 -13.50 -1.34
CA GLY A 231 2.42 -14.43 -2.38
C GLY A 231 3.59 -14.85 -3.28
N ILE A 232 4.64 -14.03 -3.37
CA ILE A 232 5.87 -14.34 -4.10
C ILE A 232 7.04 -14.51 -3.12
N VAL A 233 7.29 -13.55 -2.23
CA VAL A 233 8.43 -13.60 -1.32
C VAL A 233 8.04 -13.16 0.08
N GLY A 234 8.50 -13.90 1.11
CA GLY A 234 8.29 -13.50 2.51
C GLY A 234 9.01 -12.19 2.84
N TRP A 235 10.31 -12.12 2.54
CA TRP A 235 11.13 -10.93 2.71
C TRP A 235 12.08 -10.70 1.53
N ASN A 236 11.89 -9.59 0.82
CA ASN A 236 12.80 -9.11 -0.20
C ASN A 236 13.81 -8.16 0.44
N LEU A 237 15.02 -8.62 0.67
CA LEU A 237 16.12 -7.86 1.28
C LEU A 237 16.72 -6.83 0.31
N THR A 238 17.58 -5.98 0.83
CA THR A 238 18.27 -4.92 0.06
C THR A 238 18.92 -5.47 -1.21
N ASP A 239 18.77 -4.74 -2.32
CA ASP A 239 19.24 -5.09 -3.66
C ASP A 239 18.58 -6.36 -4.27
N GLY A 240 17.68 -7.03 -3.57
CA GLY A 240 16.84 -8.07 -4.14
C GLY A 240 15.84 -7.48 -5.14
N VAL A 241 15.64 -8.17 -6.28
CA VAL A 241 14.77 -7.72 -7.37
C VAL A 241 13.63 -8.71 -7.57
N VAL A 242 12.41 -8.22 -7.43
CA VAL A 242 11.17 -8.98 -7.68
C VAL A 242 10.43 -8.29 -8.82
N LYS A 243 10.42 -8.88 -10.02
CA LYS A 243 9.88 -8.23 -11.21
C LYS A 243 8.99 -9.14 -12.04
N GLN A 244 7.93 -8.58 -12.60
CA GLN A 244 7.00 -9.27 -13.50
C GLN A 244 6.35 -10.52 -12.90
N ASN A 245 6.17 -10.55 -11.57
CA ASN A 245 5.56 -11.68 -10.88
C ASN A 245 4.08 -11.41 -10.60
N THR A 246 3.27 -12.47 -10.60
CA THR A 246 1.84 -12.39 -10.32
C THR A 246 1.46 -13.36 -9.22
N SER A 247 0.83 -12.86 -8.16
CA SER A 247 0.30 -13.69 -7.10
C SER A 247 -1.21 -13.78 -7.18
N TYR A 248 -1.73 -14.99 -7.37
CA TYR A 248 -3.16 -15.28 -7.30
C TYR A 248 -3.56 -16.00 -6.00
N ALA A 249 -2.62 -16.31 -5.12
CA ALA A 249 -2.90 -16.97 -3.86
C ALA A 249 -3.60 -16.05 -2.85
N ASN A 250 -4.42 -16.63 -1.99
CA ASN A 250 -4.86 -16.00 -0.75
C ASN A 250 -3.71 -15.93 0.23
N ILE A 251 -3.64 -14.86 1.02
CA ILE A 251 -2.65 -14.72 2.08
C ILE A 251 -3.37 -14.59 3.41
N THR A 252 -3.09 -15.51 4.34
CA THR A 252 -3.71 -15.48 5.67
C THR A 252 -2.62 -15.42 6.74
N ALA A 253 -2.47 -14.26 7.38
CA ALA A 253 -1.50 -14.03 8.44
C ALA A 253 -2.18 -14.00 9.82
N SER A 254 -1.58 -14.60 10.82
CA SER A 254 -2.01 -14.46 12.22
C SER A 254 -1.28 -13.35 12.98
N GLY A 255 -0.22 -12.80 12.40
CA GLY A 255 0.62 -11.75 12.97
C GLY A 255 0.87 -10.58 12.01
N SER A 256 2.06 -10.01 12.03
CA SER A 256 2.31 -8.67 11.51
C SER A 256 2.50 -8.59 9.98
N TYR A 257 2.97 -8.42 9.15
CA TYR A 257 3.24 -8.06 7.77
C TYR A 257 2.73 -9.09 6.75
N ALA A 258 1.74 -8.71 5.95
CA ALA A 258 1.27 -9.54 4.84
C ALA A 258 1.09 -8.70 3.56
N GLY A 259 1.50 -9.26 2.42
CA GLY A 259 1.36 -8.61 1.12
C GLY A 259 1.18 -9.61 -0.02
N GLY A 260 0.51 -9.18 -1.09
CA GLY A 260 0.27 -10.04 -2.26
C GLY A 260 1.56 -10.46 -2.97
N ILE A 261 2.58 -9.63 -2.95
CA ILE A 261 3.91 -9.93 -3.51
C ILE A 261 4.91 -10.21 -2.39
N ALA A 262 5.06 -9.31 -1.43
CA ALA A 262 6.03 -9.48 -0.36
C ALA A 262 5.44 -9.15 1.02
N GLY A 263 5.79 -9.91 2.05
CA GLY A 263 5.50 -9.52 3.44
C GLY A 263 6.29 -8.27 3.82
N ARG A 264 7.60 -8.26 3.56
CA ARG A 264 8.53 -7.14 3.77
C ARG A 264 9.35 -6.87 2.51
N ASN A 265 9.62 -5.61 2.21
CA ASN A 265 10.41 -5.20 1.06
C ASN A 265 11.44 -4.13 1.43
N SER A 266 12.73 -4.49 1.38
CA SER A 266 13.88 -3.57 1.44
C SER A 266 14.59 -3.44 0.09
N GLY A 267 14.19 -4.25 -0.90
CA GLY A 267 14.73 -4.27 -2.26
C GLY A 267 13.82 -3.57 -3.27
N MET A 268 13.85 -4.02 -4.52
CA MET A 268 13.03 -3.50 -5.60
C MET A 268 11.89 -4.46 -5.95
N ILE A 269 10.67 -3.95 -5.97
CA ILE A 269 9.52 -4.59 -6.59
C ILE A 269 9.14 -3.80 -7.83
N GLN A 270 9.21 -4.43 -8.99
CA GLN A 270 8.81 -3.87 -10.26
C GLN A 270 7.51 -4.50 -10.73
N ILE A 271 6.46 -3.70 -10.75
CA ILE A 271 5.11 -4.13 -11.13
C ILE A 271 5.06 -4.33 -12.66
N PRO A 272 4.57 -5.47 -13.14
CA PRO A 272 4.38 -5.70 -14.56
C PRO A 272 3.28 -4.76 -15.12
N ASP A 273 3.36 -4.49 -16.41
CA ASP A 273 2.28 -3.87 -17.17
C ASP A 273 1.25 -4.98 -17.49
N ASP A 274 0.51 -5.36 -16.48
CA ASP A 274 -0.49 -6.43 -16.58
C ASP A 274 -1.91 -5.87 -16.65
N LYS A 275 -2.81 -6.73 -17.15
CA LYS A 275 -4.23 -6.44 -17.20
C LYS A 275 -4.83 -6.50 -15.79
N ASP A 276 -5.94 -5.81 -15.61
CA ASP A 276 -6.75 -5.87 -14.39
C ASP A 276 -7.08 -7.33 -14.02
N ASP A 277 -6.50 -7.81 -12.93
CA ASP A 277 -6.79 -9.14 -12.39
C ASP A 277 -8.10 -9.12 -11.61
N THR A 278 -9.10 -9.79 -12.15
CA THR A 278 -10.45 -9.90 -11.58
C THR A 278 -10.64 -11.14 -10.71
N THR A 279 -9.59 -11.95 -10.51
CA THR A 279 -9.66 -13.16 -9.69
C THR A 279 -9.94 -12.82 -8.23
N ASP A 280 -11.06 -13.34 -7.70
CA ASP A 280 -11.39 -13.15 -6.28
C ASP A 280 -10.32 -13.79 -5.39
N ARG A 281 -9.69 -12.96 -4.55
CA ARG A 281 -8.70 -13.38 -3.56
C ARG A 281 -8.66 -12.45 -2.37
N THR A 282 -8.11 -12.94 -1.28
CA THR A 282 -8.00 -12.19 -0.02
C THR A 282 -6.56 -12.12 0.47
N ILE A 283 -6.21 -10.97 1.04
CA ILE A 283 -5.06 -10.80 1.91
C ILE A 283 -5.62 -10.38 3.25
N GLU A 284 -5.47 -11.22 4.26
CA GLU A 284 -6.05 -10.98 5.58
C GLU A 284 -5.06 -11.23 6.71
N ALA A 285 -5.17 -10.40 7.74
CA ALA A 285 -4.47 -10.64 9.00
C ALA A 285 -5.31 -10.12 10.16
N ALA A 286 -5.84 -11.03 10.95
CA ALA A 286 -6.74 -10.71 12.08
C ALA A 286 -6.07 -9.81 13.13
N ASN A 287 -4.78 -10.01 13.41
CA ASN A 287 -3.97 -9.21 14.34
C ASN A 287 -2.82 -8.49 13.59
N GLY A 288 -3.01 -8.20 12.31
CA GLY A 288 -1.96 -7.69 11.44
C GLY A 288 -1.64 -6.23 11.66
N LYS A 289 -0.36 -5.92 11.88
CA LYS A 289 0.12 -4.54 12.06
C LYS A 289 0.22 -3.76 10.76
N ALA A 290 0.54 -4.43 9.64
CA ALA A 290 0.66 -3.76 8.34
C ALA A 290 0.36 -4.74 7.20
N ILE A 291 -0.70 -4.46 6.47
CA ILE A 291 -1.24 -5.32 5.43
C ILE A 291 -1.40 -4.51 4.14
N GLY A 292 -0.87 -5.03 3.04
CA GLY A 292 -0.99 -4.36 1.74
C GLY A 292 -1.27 -5.31 0.58
N GLY A 293 -1.88 -4.79 -0.45
CA GLY A 293 -2.16 -5.56 -1.68
C GLY A 293 -0.89 -6.03 -2.39
N ILE A 294 0.22 -5.30 -2.23
CA ILE A 294 1.54 -5.65 -2.77
C ILE A 294 2.49 -6.02 -1.63
N VAL A 295 2.65 -5.13 -0.63
CA VAL A 295 3.58 -5.38 0.48
C VAL A 295 2.94 -5.06 1.83
N GLY A 296 3.26 -5.84 2.87
CA GLY A 296 2.92 -5.49 4.24
C GLY A 296 3.65 -4.20 4.66
N ILE A 297 4.98 -4.21 4.57
CA ILE A 297 5.82 -3.04 4.82
C ILE A 297 6.85 -2.85 3.69
N ASN A 298 6.89 -1.63 3.13
CA ASN A 298 7.96 -1.17 2.26
C ASN A 298 8.99 -0.43 3.10
N GLU A 299 10.11 -1.07 3.40
CA GLU A 299 11.14 -0.58 4.32
C GLU A 299 12.00 0.55 3.69
N THR A 300 12.82 1.22 4.48
CA THR A 300 13.55 2.45 4.10
C THR A 300 14.31 2.38 2.76
N GLN A 301 14.87 1.23 2.41
CA GLN A 301 15.56 1.01 1.13
C GLN A 301 14.63 0.48 0.04
N GLY A 302 13.42 0.07 0.41
CA GLY A 302 12.45 -0.58 -0.46
C GLY A 302 11.92 0.37 -1.55
N LYS A 303 11.76 -0.16 -2.76
CA LYS A 303 11.21 0.55 -3.91
C LYS A 303 10.08 -0.24 -4.55
N ILE A 304 8.99 0.44 -4.83
CA ILE A 304 7.88 -0.10 -5.62
C ILE A 304 7.72 0.81 -6.83
N GLU A 305 8.04 0.28 -8.00
CA GLU A 305 8.03 1.02 -9.26
C GLU A 305 7.21 0.29 -10.32
N VAL A 306 6.74 1.01 -11.31
CA VAL A 306 6.07 0.44 -12.48
C VAL A 306 7.06 0.29 -13.64
N ASN A 307 6.84 -0.74 -14.45
CA ASN A 307 7.54 -0.95 -15.71
C ASN A 307 6.52 -0.87 -16.84
N ALA A 308 6.10 0.35 -17.16
CA ALA A 308 5.16 0.58 -18.25
C ALA A 308 5.76 0.17 -19.59
N LYS A 309 4.98 -0.52 -20.41
CA LYS A 309 5.33 -0.84 -21.79
C LYS A 309 4.64 0.12 -22.74
N GLY A 310 5.39 0.61 -23.72
CA GLY A 310 4.85 1.50 -24.73
C GLY A 310 4.37 2.85 -24.17
N SER A 311 3.16 3.26 -24.53
CA SER A 311 2.53 4.53 -24.14
C SER A 311 1.51 4.39 -22.99
N ALA A 312 1.58 3.33 -22.19
CA ALA A 312 0.68 3.16 -21.05
C ALA A 312 0.81 4.33 -20.06
N THR A 313 -0.32 4.91 -19.68
CA THR A 313 -0.39 6.01 -18.69
C THR A 313 -0.72 5.53 -17.28
N GLU A 314 -1.24 4.33 -17.13
CA GLU A 314 -1.53 3.66 -15.85
C GLU A 314 -1.07 2.21 -15.93
N VAL A 315 -0.52 1.70 -14.84
CA VAL A 315 -0.17 0.28 -14.63
C VAL A 315 -0.94 -0.24 -13.43
N VAL A 316 -1.77 -1.26 -13.64
CA VAL A 316 -2.56 -1.86 -12.56
C VAL A 316 -1.68 -2.77 -11.72
N ALA A 317 -1.38 -2.32 -10.51
CA ALA A 317 -0.60 -3.08 -9.53
C ALA A 317 -1.45 -4.07 -8.72
N VAL A 318 -2.69 -3.67 -8.47
CA VAL A 318 -3.68 -4.46 -7.70
C VAL A 318 -4.98 -4.46 -8.47
N GLY A 319 -5.44 -5.66 -8.86
CA GLY A 319 -6.65 -5.86 -9.64
C GLY A 319 -7.94 -5.82 -8.81
N SER A 320 -9.07 -5.75 -9.51
CA SER A 320 -10.40 -5.54 -8.92
C SER A 320 -10.98 -6.77 -8.17
N GLY A 321 -10.37 -7.94 -8.30
CA GLY A 321 -10.74 -9.13 -7.51
C GLY A 321 -10.16 -9.17 -6.09
N LEU A 322 -9.22 -8.28 -5.72
CA LEU A 322 -8.56 -8.34 -4.43
C LEU A 322 -9.35 -7.68 -3.30
N THR A 323 -9.43 -8.37 -2.16
CA THR A 323 -9.86 -7.84 -0.86
C THR A 323 -8.67 -7.83 0.10
N VAL A 324 -8.39 -6.68 0.73
CA VAL A 324 -7.32 -6.50 1.70
C VAL A 324 -7.93 -6.13 3.04
N THR A 325 -7.73 -6.96 4.07
CA THR A 325 -8.29 -6.75 5.41
C THR A 325 -7.25 -6.94 6.50
N GLY A 326 -7.25 -6.07 7.48
CA GLY A 326 -6.32 -6.14 8.61
C GLY A 326 -6.83 -5.40 9.83
N GLU A 327 -6.01 -5.38 10.88
CA GLU A 327 -6.37 -4.73 12.13
C GLU A 327 -6.04 -3.23 12.11
N THR A 328 -4.77 -2.86 11.91
CA THR A 328 -4.34 -1.48 12.23
C THR A 328 -3.88 -0.63 11.04
N LYS A 329 -2.96 -1.09 10.21
CA LYS A 329 -2.39 -0.31 9.10
C LYS A 329 -2.60 -1.07 7.81
N VAL A 330 -3.61 -0.67 7.05
CA VAL A 330 -4.03 -1.38 5.86
C VAL A 330 -3.97 -0.47 4.65
N GLY A 331 -3.33 -0.93 3.57
CA GLY A 331 -3.23 -0.19 2.32
C GLY A 331 -3.49 -1.06 1.10
N GLY A 332 -4.01 -0.46 0.05
CA GLY A 332 -4.22 -1.17 -1.22
C GLY A 332 -2.91 -1.63 -1.88
N ILE A 333 -1.81 -0.91 -1.66
CA ILE A 333 -0.46 -1.26 -2.12
C ILE A 333 0.41 -1.66 -0.93
N ALA A 334 0.55 -0.81 0.08
CA ALA A 334 1.40 -1.07 1.23
C ALA A 334 0.66 -0.76 2.55
N GLY A 335 0.80 -1.62 3.56
CA GLY A 335 0.31 -1.32 4.91
C GLY A 335 1.09 -0.16 5.53
N ILE A 336 2.42 -0.25 5.50
CA ILE A 336 3.36 0.82 5.90
C ILE A 336 4.31 1.11 4.75
N ASN A 337 4.56 2.39 4.47
CA ASN A 337 5.59 2.82 3.53
C ASN A 337 6.67 3.67 4.21
N GLU A 338 7.88 3.12 4.32
CA GLU A 338 9.10 3.81 4.76
C GLU A 338 10.10 3.98 3.60
N GLY A 339 9.80 3.37 2.45
CA GLY A 339 10.58 3.41 1.23
C GLY A 339 9.92 4.26 0.14
N GLN A 340 10.28 4.03 -1.11
CA GLN A 340 9.79 4.78 -2.25
C GLN A 340 8.60 4.07 -2.92
N ILE A 341 7.50 4.80 -3.17
CA ILE A 341 6.41 4.38 -4.04
C ILE A 341 6.28 5.40 -5.17
N GLY A 342 6.51 4.95 -6.40
CA GLY A 342 6.61 5.82 -7.57
C GLY A 342 7.86 6.72 -7.56
N LYS A 343 8.01 7.55 -8.59
CA LYS A 343 9.11 8.53 -8.73
C LYS A 343 8.72 9.67 -9.66
N GLU A 344 9.32 10.85 -9.52
CA GLU A 344 9.03 12.04 -10.33
C GLU A 344 9.17 11.80 -11.85
N SER A 345 10.14 10.97 -12.25
CA SER A 345 10.38 10.65 -13.66
C SER A 345 9.49 9.52 -14.20
N GLN A 346 8.51 9.05 -13.42
CA GLN A 346 7.61 7.98 -13.84
C GLN A 346 6.62 8.47 -14.88
N THR A 347 6.47 7.72 -15.97
CA THR A 347 5.59 8.08 -17.10
C THR A 347 4.19 7.49 -16.98
N ALA A 348 4.02 6.47 -16.14
CA ALA A 348 2.74 5.83 -15.90
C ALA A 348 2.41 5.80 -14.42
N ASP A 349 1.15 6.04 -14.07
CA ASP A 349 0.66 6.01 -12.71
C ASP A 349 0.54 4.57 -12.18
N LEU A 350 0.88 4.35 -10.91
CA LEU A 350 0.70 3.08 -10.20
C LEU A 350 -0.73 2.96 -9.69
N THR A 351 -1.52 2.05 -10.24
CA THR A 351 -2.96 1.97 -9.97
C THR A 351 -3.34 0.80 -9.06
N CYS A 352 -4.13 1.09 -8.02
CA CYS A 352 -4.80 0.10 -7.18
C CYS A 352 -6.31 0.07 -7.48
N LYS A 353 -6.87 -1.12 -7.78
CA LYS A 353 -8.29 -1.33 -8.06
C LYS A 353 -9.00 -2.26 -7.06
N ALA A 354 -8.41 -2.54 -5.91
CA ALA A 354 -8.96 -3.49 -4.95
C ALA A 354 -10.48 -3.30 -4.72
N LYS A 355 -11.19 -4.41 -4.60
CA LYS A 355 -12.62 -4.44 -4.29
C LYS A 355 -12.91 -3.83 -2.91
N LEU A 356 -12.07 -4.12 -1.95
CA LEU A 356 -12.16 -3.62 -0.58
C LEU A 356 -10.77 -3.49 0.04
N VAL A 357 -10.52 -2.36 0.71
CA VAL A 357 -9.38 -2.16 1.62
C VAL A 357 -9.95 -1.76 2.98
N ARG A 358 -9.78 -2.60 4.01
CA ARG A 358 -10.45 -2.42 5.30
C ARG A 358 -9.53 -2.61 6.49
N ALA A 359 -9.57 -1.67 7.42
CA ALA A 359 -9.00 -1.82 8.75
C ALA A 359 -10.11 -1.94 9.81
N SER A 360 -10.03 -2.94 10.69
CA SER A 360 -10.99 -3.07 11.80
C SER A 360 -10.73 -2.05 12.90
N HIS A 361 -9.46 -1.70 13.13
CA HIS A 361 -9.02 -0.67 14.08
C HIS A 361 -7.83 0.10 13.47
N GLY A 362 -7.74 1.41 13.67
CA GLY A 362 -6.58 2.18 13.24
C GLY A 362 -6.74 2.85 11.87
N ILE A 363 -5.81 2.67 10.95
CA ILE A 363 -5.68 3.50 9.76
C ILE A 363 -5.75 2.70 8.46
N VAL A 364 -6.45 3.25 7.48
CA VAL A 364 -6.58 2.64 6.15
C VAL A 364 -6.35 3.66 5.05
N GLY A 365 -5.62 3.27 4.01
CA GLY A 365 -5.45 4.05 2.79
C GLY A 365 -5.70 3.23 1.53
N GLY A 366 -6.25 3.85 0.50
CA GLY A 366 -6.47 3.18 -0.78
C GLY A 366 -5.16 2.76 -1.45
N ILE A 367 -4.06 3.46 -1.15
CA ILE A 367 -2.70 3.12 -1.59
C ILE A 367 -1.87 2.66 -0.39
N VAL A 368 -1.74 3.47 0.65
CA VAL A 368 -0.88 3.18 1.81
C VAL A 368 -1.65 3.46 3.10
N GLY A 369 -1.59 2.55 4.08
CA GLY A 369 -2.15 2.80 5.41
C GLY A 369 -1.44 3.97 6.10
N GLU A 370 -0.14 3.86 6.33
CA GLU A 370 0.73 4.90 6.91
C GLU A 370 1.94 5.15 6.01
N THR A 371 2.22 6.42 5.69
CA THR A 371 3.43 6.76 4.93
C THR A 371 4.41 7.60 5.75
N LYS A 372 5.70 7.23 5.65
CA LYS A 372 6.85 7.96 6.18
C LYS A 372 7.83 8.36 5.05
N LYS A 373 7.39 8.21 3.79
CA LYS A 373 8.11 8.60 2.57
C LYS A 373 7.12 9.03 1.51
N ASP A 374 7.65 9.68 0.47
CA ASP A 374 6.85 10.21 -0.62
C ASP A 374 6.03 9.13 -1.34
N ILE A 375 4.82 9.51 -1.72
CA ILE A 375 3.95 8.75 -2.61
C ILE A 375 3.72 9.60 -3.86
N LEU A 376 4.22 9.14 -5.00
CA LEU A 376 4.19 9.87 -6.24
C LEU A 376 3.53 9.04 -7.34
N HIS A 377 2.70 9.71 -8.18
CA HIS A 377 2.07 9.07 -9.33
C HIS A 377 1.28 7.79 -8.98
N ALA A 378 0.47 7.86 -7.94
CA ALA A 378 -0.39 6.77 -7.50
C ALA A 378 -1.88 7.08 -7.75
N VAL A 379 -2.60 6.09 -8.27
CA VAL A 379 -4.04 6.20 -8.56
C VAL A 379 -4.81 5.18 -7.76
N ASN A 380 -5.68 5.66 -6.91
CA ASN A 380 -6.64 4.82 -6.21
C ASN A 380 -7.95 4.70 -7.01
N ARG A 381 -8.30 3.47 -7.38
CA ARG A 381 -9.57 3.07 -7.98
C ARG A 381 -10.25 1.95 -7.18
N CYS A 382 -9.87 1.79 -5.90
CA CYS A 382 -10.53 0.82 -5.01
C CYS A 382 -12.01 1.16 -4.88
N THR A 383 -12.86 0.14 -4.90
CA THR A 383 -14.31 0.37 -4.79
C THR A 383 -14.66 0.96 -3.43
N ASN A 384 -14.10 0.39 -2.34
CA ASN A 384 -14.34 0.87 -0.98
C ASN A 384 -13.05 0.83 -0.15
N ILE A 385 -12.83 1.91 0.59
CA ILE A 385 -11.80 2.04 1.63
C ILE A 385 -12.53 2.31 2.93
N THR A 386 -12.37 1.43 3.94
CA THR A 386 -13.18 1.47 5.16
C THR A 386 -12.34 1.32 6.42
N ALA A 387 -12.43 2.27 7.33
CA ALA A 387 -12.00 2.11 8.72
C ALA A 387 -13.22 1.87 9.59
N ASP A 388 -13.33 0.68 10.22
CA ASP A 388 -14.44 0.39 11.12
C ASP A 388 -14.30 1.18 12.43
N ALA A 389 -13.08 1.32 12.94
CA ALA A 389 -12.72 2.21 14.03
C ALA A 389 -11.35 2.84 13.70
N GLY A 390 -11.34 4.16 13.41
CA GLY A 390 -10.11 4.88 13.05
C GLY A 390 -10.24 5.74 11.79
N THR A 391 -9.12 5.98 11.12
CA THR A 391 -8.98 7.03 10.10
C THR A 391 -8.81 6.45 8.70
N ALA A 392 -9.48 7.05 7.69
CA ALA A 392 -9.47 6.59 6.32
C ALA A 392 -9.05 7.68 5.32
N GLY A 393 -8.13 7.36 4.41
CA GLY A 393 -7.72 8.23 3.31
C GLY A 393 -7.75 7.54 1.95
N GLY A 394 -8.07 8.27 0.90
CA GLY A 394 -8.12 7.70 -0.46
C GLY A 394 -6.74 7.29 -0.97
N ILE A 395 -5.67 8.01 -0.59
CA ILE A 395 -4.29 7.64 -0.86
C ILE A 395 -3.64 7.10 0.41
N THR A 396 -3.64 7.88 1.49
CA THR A 396 -3.15 7.44 2.81
C THR A 396 -4.02 7.99 3.93
N ALA A 397 -4.07 7.32 5.06
CA ALA A 397 -4.72 7.90 6.23
C ALA A 397 -3.91 9.10 6.77
N GLU A 398 -2.59 8.95 6.90
CA GLU A 398 -1.71 9.92 7.53
C GLU A 398 -0.50 10.24 6.63
N ASN A 399 -0.24 11.52 6.40
CA ASN A 399 0.94 12.04 5.73
C ASN A 399 1.80 12.78 6.73
N HIS A 400 2.95 12.23 7.10
CA HIS A 400 3.83 12.79 8.12
C HIS A 400 4.66 13.97 7.62
N SER A 401 5.17 14.75 8.56
CA SER A 401 6.03 15.91 8.29
C SER A 401 7.24 15.57 7.42
N GLY A 402 7.54 16.43 6.46
CA GLY A 402 8.63 16.27 5.51
C GLY A 402 8.35 15.33 4.34
N GLN A 403 7.16 14.71 4.25
CA GLN A 403 6.77 13.81 3.16
C GLN A 403 5.86 14.49 2.14
N THR A 404 5.90 14.01 0.90
CA THR A 404 5.10 14.53 -0.20
C THR A 404 4.17 13.46 -0.77
N ILE A 405 2.89 13.80 -0.88
CA ILE A 405 1.94 13.10 -1.74
C ILE A 405 1.77 13.97 -2.99
N GLY A 406 2.28 13.50 -4.14
CA GLY A 406 2.34 14.30 -5.36
C GLY A 406 1.77 13.58 -6.59
N ASN A 407 1.04 14.31 -7.43
CA ASN A 407 0.45 13.79 -8.67
C ASN A 407 -0.40 12.54 -8.47
N CYS A 408 -1.12 12.44 -7.33
CA CYS A 408 -1.94 11.29 -6.98
C CYS A 408 -3.42 11.55 -7.26
N LYS A 409 -4.17 10.49 -7.56
CA LYS A 409 -5.60 10.59 -7.87
C LYS A 409 -6.42 9.59 -7.06
N ASN A 410 -7.56 10.03 -6.54
CA ASN A 410 -8.52 9.16 -5.87
C ASN A 410 -9.86 9.11 -6.61
N TYR A 411 -10.29 7.90 -6.98
CA TYR A 411 -11.60 7.59 -7.57
C TYR A 411 -12.41 6.62 -6.69
N GLY A 412 -11.93 6.27 -5.51
CA GLY A 412 -12.58 5.31 -4.60
C GLY A 412 -13.40 5.96 -3.50
N ASN A 413 -14.40 5.24 -3.00
CA ASN A 413 -15.15 5.64 -1.81
C ASN A 413 -14.29 5.50 -0.57
N VAL A 414 -14.40 6.47 0.35
CA VAL A 414 -13.66 6.48 1.61
C VAL A 414 -14.62 6.61 2.77
N SER A 415 -14.56 5.71 3.74
CA SER A 415 -15.41 5.78 4.92
C SER A 415 -14.68 5.49 6.23
N SER A 416 -15.08 6.23 7.26
CA SER A 416 -14.64 6.01 8.64
C SER A 416 -15.86 6.05 9.56
N SER A 417 -15.92 5.13 10.53
CA SER A 417 -17.05 5.08 11.47
C SER A 417 -16.89 6.02 12.66
N ASP A 418 -15.67 6.39 13.04
CA ASP A 418 -15.42 7.23 14.22
C ASP A 418 -14.23 8.21 14.09
N GLY A 419 -13.46 8.10 13.01
CA GLY A 419 -12.27 8.92 12.74
C GLY A 419 -12.44 9.88 11.58
N TYR A 420 -11.32 10.43 11.12
CA TYR A 420 -11.29 11.32 9.95
C TYR A 420 -11.43 10.54 8.65
N ALA A 421 -12.07 11.15 7.64
CA ALA A 421 -12.13 10.64 6.29
C ALA A 421 -11.79 11.75 5.29
N ALA A 422 -10.95 11.44 4.28
CA ALA A 422 -10.63 12.36 3.18
C ALA A 422 -10.22 11.63 1.89
N GLY A 423 -10.33 12.32 0.77
CA GLY A 423 -10.05 11.72 -0.54
C GLY A 423 -8.57 11.50 -0.83
N ILE A 424 -7.64 12.26 -0.24
CA ILE A 424 -6.19 12.07 -0.40
C ILE A 424 -5.58 11.61 0.93
N ALA A 425 -5.50 12.49 1.91
CA ALA A 425 -5.00 12.13 3.24
C ALA A 425 -5.95 12.64 4.32
N ALA A 426 -6.33 11.81 5.26
CA ALA A 426 -7.22 12.27 6.33
C ALA A 426 -6.52 13.30 7.21
N THR A 427 -5.25 13.06 7.60
CA THR A 427 -4.40 14.05 8.26
C THR A 427 -3.14 14.34 7.44
N ASN A 428 -2.76 15.61 7.33
CA ASN A 428 -1.59 16.05 6.59
C ASN A 428 -0.70 16.94 7.45
N GLU A 429 0.52 16.48 7.74
CA GLU A 429 1.59 17.26 8.35
C GLU A 429 2.70 17.61 7.32
N GLY A 430 2.73 16.92 6.19
CA GLY A 430 3.67 17.10 5.09
C GLY A 430 3.14 17.98 3.97
N THR A 431 3.40 17.59 2.72
CA THR A 431 2.93 18.28 1.52
C THR A 431 1.99 17.41 0.71
N ILE A 432 0.84 17.94 0.33
CA ILE A 432 -0.04 17.38 -0.70
C ILE A 432 -0.01 18.34 -1.89
N ARG A 433 0.45 17.87 -3.06
CA ARG A 433 0.55 18.71 -4.25
C ARG A 433 0.02 18.02 -5.51
N ASP A 434 -0.67 18.79 -6.35
CA ASP A 434 -1.13 18.37 -7.66
C ASP A 434 -1.95 17.07 -7.63
N CYS A 435 -2.77 16.89 -6.58
CA CYS A 435 -3.60 15.72 -6.37
C CYS A 435 -5.06 15.99 -6.72
N VAL A 436 -5.75 14.97 -7.22
CA VAL A 436 -7.14 15.07 -7.66
C VAL A 436 -8.03 14.05 -6.94
N VAL A 437 -9.15 14.52 -6.43
CA VAL A 437 -10.24 13.68 -5.92
C VAL A 437 -11.38 13.73 -6.91
N SER A 438 -11.59 12.67 -7.69
CA SER A 438 -12.50 12.70 -8.82
C SER A 438 -13.67 11.75 -8.65
N GLY A 439 -14.88 12.29 -8.69
CA GLY A 439 -16.12 11.53 -8.76
C GLY A 439 -16.51 11.09 -10.16
N GLY A 440 -15.71 11.42 -11.19
CA GLY A 440 -16.05 11.16 -12.59
C GLY A 440 -17.29 11.94 -13.06
N SER A 441 -17.69 11.70 -14.31
CA SER A 441 -18.88 12.32 -14.92
C SER A 441 -20.13 11.44 -14.83
N GLY A 442 -20.02 10.25 -14.25
CA GLY A 442 -21.12 9.27 -14.13
C GLY A 442 -22.08 9.59 -12.96
N THR A 443 -23.24 8.93 -12.95
CA THR A 443 -24.26 9.10 -11.92
C THR A 443 -23.88 8.56 -10.55
N GLY A 444 -22.80 7.77 -10.42
CA GLY A 444 -22.38 7.11 -9.17
C GLY A 444 -21.58 7.99 -8.23
N GLY A 445 -20.73 8.87 -8.77
CA GLY A 445 -19.84 9.70 -7.95
C GLY A 445 -18.97 8.91 -6.97
N ILE A 446 -18.23 9.63 -6.12
CA ILE A 446 -17.57 9.05 -4.95
C ILE A 446 -18.08 9.67 -3.66
N LYS A 447 -18.01 8.90 -2.57
CA LYS A 447 -18.40 9.36 -1.24
C LYS A 447 -17.20 9.34 -0.31
N ILE A 448 -17.04 10.45 0.41
CA ILE A 448 -16.13 10.56 1.55
C ILE A 448 -17.02 10.69 2.78
N HIS A 449 -17.02 9.67 3.63
CA HIS A 449 -17.99 9.50 4.70
C HIS A 449 -17.30 9.36 6.06
N SER A 450 -17.72 10.17 7.03
CA SER A 450 -17.32 10.04 8.43
C SER A 450 -18.56 10.08 9.34
N LEU A 451 -18.75 9.04 10.15
CA LEU A 451 -19.79 8.99 11.18
C LEU A 451 -19.32 9.62 12.52
N GLY A 452 -18.03 9.79 12.70
CA GLY A 452 -17.51 10.55 13.84
C GLY A 452 -17.78 12.05 13.70
N GLU A 453 -17.88 12.76 14.80
CA GLU A 453 -18.04 14.23 14.82
C GLU A 453 -16.75 14.96 14.37
N LYS A 454 -16.12 14.48 13.32
CA LYS A 454 -14.82 14.96 12.82
C LYS A 454 -14.99 15.83 11.58
N GLU A 455 -14.04 16.70 11.35
CA GLU A 455 -13.98 17.53 10.15
C GLU A 455 -13.86 16.69 8.88
N ILE A 456 -14.46 17.13 7.77
CA ILE A 456 -14.39 16.47 6.47
C ILE A 456 -13.89 17.46 5.42
N GLY A 457 -12.90 17.03 4.64
CA GLY A 457 -12.42 17.74 3.46
C GLY A 457 -12.29 16.78 2.28
N ALA A 458 -12.53 17.25 1.06
CA ALA A 458 -12.39 16.38 -0.10
C ALA A 458 -10.96 15.90 -0.29
N VAL A 459 -9.97 16.76 -0.10
CA VAL A 459 -8.55 16.42 -0.21
C VAL A 459 -7.99 15.99 1.13
N CYS A 460 -8.21 16.79 2.18
CA CYS A 460 -7.67 16.53 3.51
C CYS A 460 -8.70 16.92 4.59
N ALA A 461 -8.87 16.11 5.64
CA ALA A 461 -9.75 16.48 6.76
C ALA A 461 -9.05 17.50 7.67
N ILE A 462 -7.82 17.23 8.10
CA ILE A 462 -6.98 18.11 8.92
C ILE A 462 -5.66 18.38 8.21
N ASN A 463 -5.35 19.66 7.98
CA ASN A 463 -4.08 20.10 7.41
C ASN A 463 -3.28 20.93 8.41
N SER A 464 -2.11 20.45 8.80
CA SER A 464 -1.08 21.21 9.53
C SER A 464 0.18 21.46 8.70
N GLY A 465 0.28 20.81 7.52
CA GLY A 465 1.33 20.99 6.54
C GLY A 465 0.93 21.91 5.39
N THR A 466 1.19 21.51 4.15
CA THR A 466 0.86 22.27 2.94
C THR A 466 -0.05 21.48 2.01
N VAL A 467 -1.10 22.11 1.51
CA VAL A 467 -1.95 21.61 0.41
C VAL A 467 -1.90 22.63 -0.72
N SER A 468 -1.41 22.21 -1.91
CA SER A 468 -1.30 23.07 -3.09
C SER A 468 -1.68 22.35 -4.36
N GLY A 469 -2.20 23.06 -5.38
CA GLY A 469 -2.57 22.48 -6.68
C GLY A 469 -3.57 21.33 -6.61
N SER A 470 -4.16 21.05 -5.44
CA SER A 470 -4.96 19.84 -5.18
C SER A 470 -6.43 20.19 -4.98
N TYR A 471 -7.32 19.47 -5.65
CA TYR A 471 -8.73 19.84 -5.71
C TYR A 471 -9.67 18.64 -5.94
N PRO A 472 -10.96 18.78 -5.59
CA PRO A 472 -12.02 17.86 -6.01
C PRO A 472 -12.53 18.21 -7.41
N GLU A 473 -12.96 17.20 -8.17
CA GLU A 473 -13.66 17.36 -9.44
C GLU A 473 -14.80 16.36 -9.62
N GLY A 474 -15.78 16.71 -10.45
CA GLY A 474 -16.92 15.84 -10.74
C GLY A 474 -17.84 15.62 -9.53
N ASN A 475 -18.46 14.45 -9.45
CA ASN A 475 -19.47 14.13 -8.43
C ASN A 475 -18.83 13.61 -7.13
N VAL A 476 -18.35 14.50 -6.29
CA VAL A 476 -17.82 14.19 -4.95
C VAL A 476 -18.87 14.52 -3.90
N THR A 477 -19.16 13.59 -2.98
CA THR A 477 -20.07 13.80 -1.84
C THR A 477 -19.30 13.70 -0.53
N LEU A 478 -19.37 14.73 0.30
CA LEU A 478 -18.88 14.73 1.67
C LEU A 478 -20.07 14.45 2.59
N GLN A 479 -20.07 13.28 3.24
CA GLN A 479 -21.22 12.80 4.02
C GLN A 479 -20.84 12.54 5.47
N GLY A 480 -21.71 12.86 6.43
CA GLY A 480 -21.55 12.41 7.80
C GLY A 480 -22.05 13.38 8.88
N ASP A 481 -21.58 13.12 10.11
CA ASP A 481 -22.00 13.83 11.32
C ASP A 481 -21.10 15.04 11.64
N ALA A 482 -20.20 15.40 10.75
CA ALA A 482 -19.32 16.55 10.91
C ALA A 482 -20.11 17.87 11.03
N SER A 483 -19.55 18.82 11.73
CA SER A 483 -20.01 20.20 11.74
C SER A 483 -19.19 21.15 10.87
N ILE A 484 -18.03 20.68 10.36
CA ILE A 484 -17.09 21.47 9.57
C ILE A 484 -16.78 20.72 8.27
N PHE A 485 -17.05 21.38 7.14
CA PHE A 485 -16.80 20.86 5.80
C PHE A 485 -16.02 21.85 4.96
N GLY A 486 -15.00 21.36 4.25
CA GLY A 486 -14.26 22.14 3.27
C GLY A 486 -14.21 21.44 1.91
N GLY A 487 -14.36 22.19 0.83
CA GLY A 487 -14.25 21.65 -0.53
C GLY A 487 -12.86 21.04 -0.80
N VAL A 488 -11.82 21.53 -0.12
CA VAL A 488 -10.46 20.98 -0.14
C VAL A 488 -10.10 20.43 1.24
N THR A 489 -10.12 21.29 2.27
CA THR A 489 -9.67 20.95 3.61
C THR A 489 -10.73 21.24 4.65
N GLY A 490 -11.03 20.28 5.54
CA GLY A 490 -11.97 20.49 6.64
C GLY A 490 -11.47 21.58 7.60
N ARG A 491 -10.34 21.35 8.28
CA ARG A 491 -9.65 22.33 9.14
C ARG A 491 -8.21 22.55 8.66
N ASN A 492 -7.81 23.83 8.58
CA ASN A 492 -6.45 24.24 8.22
C ASN A 492 -5.74 24.94 9.38
N THR A 493 -4.63 24.36 9.81
CA THR A 493 -3.66 24.95 10.74
C THR A 493 -2.28 25.15 10.11
N GLY A 494 -2.14 24.84 8.80
CA GLY A 494 -0.95 24.99 7.97
C GLY A 494 -1.19 25.93 6.78
N THR A 495 -0.85 25.51 5.57
CA THR A 495 -1.01 26.32 4.34
C THR A 495 -1.91 25.63 3.34
N VAL A 496 -2.86 26.36 2.80
CA VAL A 496 -3.67 25.97 1.63
C VAL A 496 -3.47 27.01 0.53
N ALA A 497 -2.90 26.63 -0.61
CA ALA A 497 -2.43 27.63 -1.59
C ALA A 497 -2.54 27.15 -3.04
N VAL A 498 -2.60 28.11 -3.97
CA VAL A 498 -2.46 27.89 -5.42
C VAL A 498 -3.45 26.85 -5.95
N ILE A 499 -4.73 27.02 -5.67
CA ILE A 499 -5.79 26.07 -6.07
C ILE A 499 -6.82 26.75 -6.94
N THR A 500 -7.21 26.09 -8.03
CA THR A 500 -8.37 26.49 -8.83
C THR A 500 -9.52 25.53 -8.58
N LEU A 501 -10.63 26.03 -8.05
CA LEU A 501 -11.86 25.28 -7.81
C LEU A 501 -12.92 25.66 -8.85
N THR A 502 -13.44 24.66 -9.54
CA THR A 502 -14.53 24.82 -10.54
C THR A 502 -15.79 24.04 -10.15
N SER A 503 -15.70 23.21 -9.09
CA SER A 503 -16.84 22.47 -8.55
C SER A 503 -16.76 22.43 -7.03
N MET A 504 -17.93 22.43 -6.39
CA MET A 504 -18.09 22.21 -4.96
C MET A 504 -18.58 20.79 -4.72
N PRO A 505 -17.97 20.01 -3.82
CA PRO A 505 -18.54 18.74 -3.39
C PRO A 505 -19.97 18.91 -2.84
N VAL A 506 -20.80 17.91 -3.04
CA VAL A 506 -22.10 17.83 -2.38
C VAL A 506 -21.87 17.54 -0.90
N ILE A 507 -22.48 18.35 -0.03
CA ILE A 507 -22.41 18.14 1.42
C ILE A 507 -23.71 17.48 1.87
N ASP A 508 -23.61 16.28 2.43
CA ASP A 508 -24.73 15.48 2.95
C ASP A 508 -24.52 15.27 4.46
N ALA A 509 -24.87 16.30 5.23
CA ALA A 509 -24.64 16.34 6.67
C ALA A 509 -25.91 16.00 7.45
N THR A 510 -25.75 15.25 8.54
CA THR A 510 -26.84 14.92 9.48
C THR A 510 -27.09 16.05 10.49
N LYS A 511 -26.08 16.90 10.76
CA LYS A 511 -26.14 17.99 11.74
C LYS A 511 -26.69 19.28 11.14
N SER A 512 -27.25 20.11 12.02
CA SER A 512 -27.53 21.52 11.77
C SER A 512 -26.40 22.41 12.33
N LYS A 513 -26.29 23.67 11.86
CA LYS A 513 -25.28 24.66 12.25
C LYS A 513 -23.88 24.35 11.70
N LEU A 514 -23.85 24.05 10.42
CA LEU A 514 -22.62 23.69 9.72
C LEU A 514 -21.73 24.91 9.45
N THR A 515 -20.41 24.67 9.51
CA THR A 515 -19.37 25.58 9.02
C THR A 515 -18.84 25.02 7.71
N VAL A 516 -19.03 25.78 6.62
CA VAL A 516 -18.71 25.31 5.27
C VAL A 516 -17.91 26.36 4.53
N GLY A 517 -16.80 25.93 3.92
CA GLY A 517 -16.00 26.74 3.03
C GLY A 517 -15.82 26.11 1.65
N GLY A 518 -15.79 26.93 0.61
CA GLY A 518 -15.52 26.45 -0.75
C GLY A 518 -14.19 25.73 -0.86
N ALA A 519 -13.16 26.28 -0.24
CA ALA A 519 -11.87 25.63 -0.10
C ALA A 519 -11.68 25.03 1.31
N VAL A 520 -11.84 25.83 2.37
CA VAL A 520 -11.51 25.44 3.74
C VAL A 520 -12.71 25.63 4.66
N GLY A 521 -13.10 24.60 5.40
CA GLY A 521 -14.18 24.71 6.39
C GLY A 521 -13.81 25.69 7.51
N ALA A 522 -12.74 25.41 8.26
CA ALA A 522 -12.23 26.28 9.32
C ALA A 522 -10.74 26.57 9.09
N ASN A 523 -10.39 27.84 8.97
CA ASN A 523 -9.01 28.29 8.79
C ASN A 523 -8.46 28.90 10.09
N GLU A 524 -7.32 28.39 10.54
CA GLU A 524 -6.55 28.89 11.69
C GLU A 524 -5.14 29.34 11.31
N ALA A 525 -4.79 29.30 9.99
CA ALA A 525 -3.47 29.68 9.48
C ALA A 525 -3.58 30.32 8.09
N ILE A 526 -2.87 29.87 7.07
CA ILE A 526 -2.71 30.57 5.80
C ILE A 526 -3.57 29.95 4.71
N ILE A 527 -4.37 30.78 4.04
CA ILE A 527 -5.02 30.51 2.76
C ILE A 527 -4.56 31.59 1.77
N THR A 528 -4.03 31.20 0.62
CA THR A 528 -3.58 32.18 -0.38
C THR A 528 -3.74 31.65 -1.81
N GLN A 529 -3.98 32.57 -2.75
CA GLN A 529 -4.03 32.29 -4.19
C GLN A 529 -5.06 31.19 -4.55
N ILE A 530 -6.24 31.24 -3.95
CA ILE A 530 -7.35 30.36 -4.31
C ILE A 530 -8.24 31.06 -5.33
N VAL A 531 -8.48 30.40 -6.45
CA VAL A 531 -9.42 30.87 -7.49
C VAL A 531 -10.62 29.95 -7.53
N ALA A 532 -11.71 30.39 -6.96
CA ALA A 532 -12.98 29.67 -6.90
C ALA A 532 -13.96 30.25 -7.94
N LYS A 533 -14.19 29.51 -9.04
CA LYS A 533 -14.99 29.97 -10.17
C LYS A 533 -16.34 29.26 -10.24
N ASP A 534 -17.40 30.06 -10.30
CA ASP A 534 -18.78 29.63 -10.50
C ASP A 534 -19.24 28.52 -9.53
N LEU A 535 -18.71 28.54 -8.30
CA LEU A 535 -19.04 27.55 -7.29
C LEU A 535 -20.53 27.60 -6.95
N LYS A 536 -21.17 26.45 -6.93
CA LYS A 536 -22.58 26.31 -6.56
C LYS A 536 -22.67 25.52 -5.26
N PHE A 537 -22.99 26.24 -4.18
CA PHE A 537 -23.39 25.59 -2.95
C PHE A 537 -24.82 25.09 -3.09
N ALA A 538 -25.04 23.80 -2.94
CA ALA A 538 -26.34 23.18 -3.05
C ALA A 538 -27.33 23.77 -1.99
N LYS A 539 -28.64 23.67 -2.24
CA LYS A 539 -29.69 24.16 -1.34
C LYS A 539 -29.69 23.38 -0.03
N PHE A 540 -29.17 23.98 1.04
CA PHE A 540 -29.11 23.40 2.37
C PHE A 540 -30.05 24.12 3.38
N SER A 541 -30.55 23.33 4.32
CA SER A 541 -30.99 23.83 5.61
C SER A 541 -29.89 23.56 6.64
N GLY A 542 -29.43 24.60 7.34
CA GLY A 542 -28.56 24.37 8.50
C GLY A 542 -27.14 24.91 8.46
N TYR A 543 -26.77 25.74 7.48
CA TYR A 543 -25.50 26.47 7.56
C TYR A 543 -25.50 27.49 8.70
N ARG A 544 -24.48 27.49 9.52
CA ARG A 544 -24.21 28.57 10.46
C ARG A 544 -23.20 29.57 9.87
N TYR A 545 -22.11 29.08 9.30
CA TYR A 545 -21.10 29.89 8.63
C TYR A 545 -20.83 29.32 7.25
N LEU A 546 -21.07 30.09 6.21
CA LEU A 546 -20.82 29.72 4.82
C LEU A 546 -19.97 30.78 4.15
N GLY A 547 -18.76 30.38 3.68
CA GLY A 547 -17.86 31.24 2.93
C GLY A 547 -17.50 30.65 1.57
N GLY A 548 -17.36 31.51 0.56
CA GLY A 548 -16.95 31.08 -0.77
C GLY A 548 -15.55 30.50 -0.79
N ILE A 549 -14.66 30.95 0.08
CA ILE A 549 -13.31 30.42 0.30
C ILE A 549 -13.25 29.66 1.62
N THR A 550 -13.61 30.30 2.73
CA THR A 550 -13.55 29.66 4.06
C THR A 550 -14.82 29.90 4.88
N GLY A 551 -15.29 28.87 5.59
CA GLY A 551 -16.42 29.01 6.50
C GLY A 551 -16.08 29.93 7.68
N THR A 552 -14.96 29.71 8.34
CA THR A 552 -14.40 30.58 9.39
C THR A 552 -12.94 30.94 9.09
N ASN A 553 -12.54 32.19 9.31
CA ASN A 553 -11.16 32.65 9.25
C ASN A 553 -10.72 33.14 10.63
N GLY A 554 -9.80 32.40 11.27
CA GLY A 554 -9.40 32.63 12.66
C GLY A 554 -10.42 32.13 13.68
N GLY A 555 -10.16 32.45 14.95
CA GLY A 555 -11.00 32.14 16.09
C GLY A 555 -10.75 33.11 17.22
N SER A 556 -11.56 33.10 18.29
CA SER A 556 -11.34 33.96 19.45
C SER A 556 -9.91 33.79 20.00
N GLY A 557 -9.07 34.82 19.87
CA GLY A 557 -7.66 34.81 20.27
C GLY A 557 -6.64 34.27 19.26
N LYS A 558 -7.07 33.80 18.04
CA LYS A 558 -6.16 33.35 16.97
C LYS A 558 -6.10 34.37 15.83
N THR A 559 -5.22 35.33 15.95
CA THR A 559 -5.04 36.46 15.00
C THR A 559 -4.03 36.15 13.88
N THR A 560 -3.34 35.02 13.92
CA THR A 560 -2.34 34.60 12.92
C THR A 560 -2.94 34.00 11.64
N ALA A 561 -4.22 33.71 11.63
CA ALA A 561 -4.92 33.26 10.43
C ALA A 561 -4.99 34.39 9.38
N GLY A 562 -4.96 34.01 8.11
CA GLY A 562 -5.05 34.96 7.00
C GLY A 562 -5.59 34.32 5.74
N VAL A 563 -6.36 35.10 4.98
CA VAL A 563 -6.78 34.77 3.62
C VAL A 563 -6.30 35.89 2.72
N SER A 564 -5.47 35.56 1.71
CA SER A 564 -4.91 36.56 0.79
C SER A 564 -5.02 36.14 -0.67
N ASP A 565 -5.13 37.14 -1.54
CA ASP A 565 -5.03 36.98 -2.99
C ASP A 565 -6.00 35.91 -3.55
N CYS A 566 -7.20 35.83 -2.98
CA CYS A 566 -8.20 34.86 -3.35
C CYS A 566 -9.29 35.50 -4.20
N VAL A 567 -9.75 34.78 -5.23
CA VAL A 567 -10.83 35.22 -6.12
C VAL A 567 -12.02 34.28 -6.00
N TYR A 568 -13.20 34.83 -5.82
CA TYR A 568 -14.42 34.06 -5.73
C TYR A 568 -15.48 34.51 -6.73
N SER A 569 -16.13 33.53 -7.38
CA SER A 569 -17.44 33.69 -8.01
C SER A 569 -18.33 32.48 -7.71
N GLY A 570 -19.64 32.70 -7.54
CA GLY A 570 -20.52 31.57 -7.31
C GLY A 570 -21.95 31.94 -6.84
N THR A 571 -22.70 30.88 -6.52
CA THR A 571 -24.07 30.98 -6.03
C THR A 571 -24.20 30.28 -4.68
N MET A 572 -24.77 30.98 -3.71
CA MET A 572 -25.10 30.47 -2.39
C MET A 572 -26.61 30.49 -2.22
N THR A 573 -27.26 29.34 -2.07
CA THR A 573 -28.72 29.24 -1.92
C THR A 573 -29.07 28.54 -0.62
N GLU A 574 -29.79 29.24 0.25
CA GLU A 574 -30.32 28.66 1.48
C GLU A 574 -31.78 28.22 1.27
N LYS A 575 -32.12 27.02 1.72
CA LYS A 575 -33.43 26.41 1.56
C LYS A 575 -34.46 26.89 2.62
N THR A 576 -33.98 27.11 3.84
CA THR A 576 -34.77 27.58 4.99
C THR A 576 -33.89 28.43 5.89
N GLY A 577 -34.21 29.72 6.02
CA GLY A 577 -33.44 30.63 6.89
C GLY A 577 -33.50 30.22 8.37
N ALA A 578 -32.35 30.25 9.03
CA ALA A 578 -32.26 30.14 10.47
C ALA A 578 -31.58 31.39 11.05
N ALA A 579 -32.03 31.84 12.17
CA ALA A 579 -31.46 33.01 12.83
C ALA A 579 -30.00 32.79 13.26
N GLY A 580 -29.17 33.81 13.12
CA GLY A 580 -27.75 33.80 13.51
C GLY A 580 -26.78 33.17 12.50
N ASN A 581 -27.21 32.93 11.27
CA ASN A 581 -26.34 32.44 10.19
C ASN A 581 -25.56 33.59 9.55
N CYS A 582 -24.29 33.32 9.14
CA CYS A 582 -23.42 34.27 8.45
C CYS A 582 -22.97 33.73 7.11
N TYR A 583 -23.13 34.52 6.05
CA TYR A 583 -22.77 34.17 4.68
C TYR A 583 -21.85 35.21 4.08
N GLY A 584 -20.73 34.80 3.51
CA GLY A 584 -19.75 35.72 2.91
C GLY A 584 -19.13 35.14 1.62
N GLY A 585 -18.82 35.99 0.65
CA GLY A 585 -18.16 35.58 -0.57
C GLY A 585 -16.76 35.02 -0.33
N ILE A 586 -16.02 35.56 0.64
CA ILE A 586 -14.71 35.06 1.04
C ILE A 586 -14.82 34.23 2.33
N ALA A 587 -15.29 34.81 3.42
CA ALA A 587 -15.40 34.13 4.72
C ALA A 587 -16.83 34.25 5.27
N GLY A 588 -17.39 33.16 5.81
CA GLY A 588 -18.69 33.18 6.51
C GLY A 588 -18.59 34.01 7.79
N ILE A 589 -17.56 33.81 8.57
CA ILE A 589 -17.18 34.67 9.71
C ILE A 589 -15.67 34.90 9.72
N ASN A 590 -15.26 36.13 10.00
CA ASN A 590 -13.85 36.52 9.98
C ASN A 590 -13.41 37.13 11.32
N TYR A 591 -12.34 36.56 11.90
CA TYR A 591 -11.66 37.06 13.12
C TYR A 591 -10.20 37.45 12.84
N ALA A 592 -9.74 37.40 11.57
CA ALA A 592 -8.34 37.54 11.21
C ALA A 592 -8.18 38.36 9.92
N THR A 593 -7.01 38.36 9.33
CA THR A 593 -6.69 39.18 8.16
C THR A 593 -7.34 38.66 6.87
N LEU A 594 -7.92 39.58 6.09
CA LEU A 594 -8.29 39.40 4.68
C LEU A 594 -7.53 40.45 3.87
N SER A 595 -6.82 40.05 2.81
CA SER A 595 -6.06 40.99 1.97
C SER A 595 -6.04 40.54 0.50
N GLY A 596 -6.08 41.48 -0.44
CA GLY A 596 -6.00 41.18 -1.87
C GLY A 596 -7.09 40.28 -2.42
N CYS A 597 -8.20 40.10 -1.71
CA CYS A 597 -9.27 39.20 -2.12
C CYS A 597 -10.29 39.91 -3.01
N GLU A 598 -10.81 39.20 -4.03
CA GLU A 598 -11.74 39.73 -5.00
C GLU A 598 -12.99 38.84 -5.12
N ILE A 599 -14.16 39.46 -5.25
CA ILE A 599 -15.41 38.81 -5.61
C ILE A 599 -15.83 39.33 -6.98
N THR A 600 -15.70 38.49 -7.99
CA THR A 600 -16.03 38.88 -9.38
C THR A 600 -17.51 38.74 -9.68
N LYS A 601 -18.20 37.80 -9.05
CA LYS A 601 -19.65 37.57 -9.18
C LYS A 601 -20.17 36.75 -8.02
N ILE A 602 -21.23 37.20 -7.40
CA ILE A 602 -21.94 36.45 -6.35
C ILE A 602 -23.46 36.55 -6.52
N THR A 603 -24.15 35.44 -6.33
CA THR A 603 -25.59 35.38 -6.17
C THR A 603 -25.91 34.74 -4.81
N MET A 604 -26.58 35.47 -3.93
CA MET A 604 -27.01 34.96 -2.64
C MET A 604 -28.53 34.93 -2.59
N GLU A 605 -29.12 33.75 -2.50
CA GLU A 605 -30.54 33.55 -2.26
C GLU A 605 -30.76 33.12 -0.81
N ILE A 606 -31.02 34.09 0.09
CA ILE A 606 -31.19 33.83 1.52
C ILE A 606 -32.68 33.93 1.84
N LYS A 607 -33.31 32.82 2.24
CA LYS A 607 -34.69 32.76 2.67
C LYS A 607 -34.75 32.82 4.21
N GLY A 608 -34.52 33.99 4.78
CA GLY A 608 -34.72 34.24 6.21
C GLY A 608 -36.13 34.78 6.48
N VAL A 609 -36.94 34.10 7.26
CA VAL A 609 -38.11 34.71 7.87
C VAL A 609 -37.72 35.06 9.31
N TYR A 610 -37.43 36.32 9.52
CA TYR A 610 -37.25 36.85 10.86
C TYR A 610 -38.55 37.51 11.30
N THR A 611 -39.19 36.99 12.35
CA THR A 611 -40.30 37.64 13.00
C THR A 611 -39.83 38.10 14.37
N ALA A 612 -39.41 39.38 14.48
CA ALA A 612 -39.15 39.96 15.77
C ALA A 612 -40.46 40.19 16.50
N THR A 613 -40.60 39.61 17.67
CA THR A 613 -41.71 39.95 18.56
C THR A 613 -41.49 41.34 19.17
N SER A 614 -42.55 42.04 19.52
CA SER A 614 -42.46 43.36 20.15
C SER A 614 -41.68 43.37 21.48
N THR A 615 -41.49 42.18 22.08
CA THR A 615 -40.78 41.97 23.34
C THR A 615 -39.28 41.68 23.18
N SER A 616 -38.79 41.49 21.94
CA SER A 616 -37.37 41.22 21.71
C SER A 616 -36.50 42.46 21.93
N THR A 617 -35.43 42.36 22.70
CA THR A 617 -34.46 43.45 22.88
C THR A 617 -33.68 43.73 21.59
N ALA A 618 -33.06 44.90 21.45
CA ALA A 618 -32.24 45.22 20.28
C ALA A 618 -31.12 44.17 20.07
N ALA A 619 -30.43 43.77 21.13
CA ALA A 619 -29.38 42.72 21.09
C ALA A 619 -29.95 41.34 20.67
N GLN A 620 -31.15 40.97 21.12
CA GLN A 620 -31.80 39.72 20.68
C GLN A 620 -32.26 39.81 19.23
N LYS A 621 -32.71 40.97 18.76
CA LYS A 621 -33.05 41.20 17.35
C LYS A 621 -31.82 41.08 16.44
N GLU A 622 -30.69 41.60 16.87
CA GLU A 622 -29.40 41.52 16.15
C GLU A 622 -28.85 40.10 16.13
N SER A 623 -28.93 39.36 17.24
CA SER A 623 -28.49 37.96 17.32
C SER A 623 -29.38 37.00 16.54
N LEU A 624 -30.58 37.37 16.21
CA LEU A 624 -31.53 36.58 15.44
C LEU A 624 -31.47 36.86 13.92
N ALA A 625 -30.84 37.95 13.50
CA ALA A 625 -30.69 38.30 12.09
C ALA A 625 -29.66 37.40 11.41
N SER A 626 -29.94 37.01 10.16
CA SER A 626 -28.91 36.39 9.29
C SER A 626 -28.06 37.52 8.68
N HIS A 627 -26.75 37.31 8.69
CA HIS A 627 -25.79 38.26 8.15
C HIS A 627 -25.24 37.77 6.78
N ALA A 628 -25.31 38.62 5.78
CA ALA A 628 -24.75 38.37 4.47
C ALA A 628 -23.78 39.48 4.07
N GLY A 629 -22.58 39.13 3.66
CA GLY A 629 -21.55 40.07 3.24
C GLY A 629 -20.84 39.62 1.96
N GLY A 630 -20.46 40.60 1.13
CA GLY A 630 -19.66 40.31 -0.06
C GLY A 630 -18.22 39.92 0.27
N ILE A 631 -17.62 40.56 1.25
CA ILE A 631 -16.22 40.33 1.72
C ILE A 631 -16.25 40.06 3.22
#